data_ffd9f87173f0d6d008917e78157d47fd
#
_entry.id   ffd9f87173f0d6d008917e78157d47fd
#
_cell.length_a   1.000
_cell.length_b   1.000
_cell.length_c   1.000
_cell.angle_alpha   90.00
_cell.angle_beta   90.00
_cell.angle_gamma   90.00
#
_symmetry.space_group_name_H-M   'P 1'
#
loop_
_entity.id
_entity.type
_entity.pdbx_description
1 polymer ?
#
loop_
_entity_poly.entity_id
_entity_poly.type
_entity_poly.pdbx_seq_one_letter_code
_entity_poly.pdbx_strand_id
1 'polypeptide(L)'
;MNDSLLISIFTKGGFFIYPILVCSIIALSIFLKKFFLISKDKIISKNFITQINLNIDSKNFDKALALCESDKTIFSSLVEIILLNRDKDALFIESTLEDEGQKNIYKLSESNEILGSLSNICTLLGLLGTISGMITVFKVISTQTVVDPPSLAGGISEALYTTAFGLLVAIPTYVGYKYLNSKILNISVELQDESKKIINRIKN
;
A
#
# COMPACT_ATOMS: atom_id res chain seq x y z
N MET A 1 14.06 11.78 29.25
CA MET A 1 15.13 11.78 28.23
C MET A 1 14.57 11.69 26.79
N ASN A 2 13.30 11.30 26.58
CA ASN A 2 12.73 11.11 25.24
C ASN A 2 12.04 12.35 24.64
N ASP A 3 11.54 13.28 25.47
CA ASP A 3 10.84 14.47 24.96
C ASP A 3 11.77 15.49 24.31
N SER A 4 13.04 15.50 24.69
CA SER A 4 14.03 16.46 24.18
C SER A 4 14.50 16.16 22.74
N LEU A 5 14.53 14.88 22.32
CA LEU A 5 14.98 14.51 20.97
C LEU A 5 13.91 14.86 19.91
N LEU A 6 12.66 14.50 20.15
CA LEU A 6 11.57 14.81 19.21
C LEU A 6 11.39 16.34 19.10
N ILE A 7 11.36 17.05 20.23
CA ILE A 7 11.25 18.50 20.24
C ILE A 7 12.45 19.15 19.52
N SER A 8 13.67 18.65 19.73
CA SER A 8 14.86 19.18 19.06
C SER A 8 14.87 18.92 17.56
N ILE A 9 14.31 17.81 17.09
CA ILE A 9 14.14 17.53 15.66
C ILE A 9 13.18 18.56 15.04
N PHE A 10 12.04 18.83 15.68
CA PHE A 10 11.06 19.79 15.17
C PHE A 10 11.57 21.24 15.20
N THR A 11 12.32 21.62 16.22
CA THR A 11 12.80 23.01 16.39
C THR A 11 14.07 23.31 15.59
N LYS A 12 14.89 22.29 15.31
CA LYS A 12 16.21 22.45 14.66
C LYS A 12 16.28 21.94 13.23
N GLY A 13 15.26 21.29 12.72
CA GLY A 13 15.30 20.57 11.44
C GLY A 13 14.81 21.35 10.23
N GLY A 14 14.71 22.68 10.28
CA GLY A 14 14.47 23.54 9.13
C GLY A 14 13.14 23.37 8.40
N PHE A 15 13.03 24.03 7.24
CA PHE A 15 11.78 24.12 6.45
C PHE A 15 11.28 22.77 5.95
N PHE A 16 12.17 21.83 5.60
CA PHE A 16 11.80 20.56 4.97
C PHE A 16 11.12 19.56 5.92
N ILE A 17 11.13 19.80 7.22
CA ILE A 17 10.38 18.98 8.18
C ILE A 17 8.87 19.06 7.94
N TYR A 18 8.33 20.24 7.57
CA TYR A 18 6.90 20.42 7.37
C TYR A 18 6.34 19.55 6.25
N PRO A 19 6.89 19.54 5.02
CA PRO A 19 6.42 18.64 3.97
C PRO A 19 6.61 17.15 4.33
N ILE A 20 7.68 16.76 5.04
CA ILE A 20 7.84 15.38 5.50
C ILE A 20 6.74 15.01 6.49
N LEU A 21 6.36 15.90 7.38
CA LEU A 21 5.27 15.68 8.34
C LEU A 21 3.93 15.50 7.64
N VAL A 22 3.62 16.31 6.64
CA VAL A 22 2.41 16.15 5.81
C VAL A 22 2.40 14.78 5.14
N CYS A 23 3.50 14.38 4.52
CA CYS A 23 3.65 13.04 3.92
C CYS A 23 3.44 11.93 4.95
N SER A 24 3.95 12.09 6.17
CA SER A 24 3.78 11.14 7.28
C SER A 24 2.32 10.93 7.65
N ILE A 25 1.55 12.02 7.78
CA ILE A 25 0.12 11.97 8.10
C ILE A 25 -0.66 11.26 6.99
N ILE A 26 -0.38 11.60 5.73
CA ILE A 26 -1.03 10.96 4.57
C ILE A 26 -0.67 9.47 4.52
N ALA A 27 0.60 9.12 4.69
CA ALA A 27 1.08 7.75 4.69
C ALA A 27 0.42 6.91 5.79
N LEU A 28 0.35 7.44 7.01
CA LEU A 28 -0.31 6.78 8.14
C LEU A 28 -1.80 6.56 7.86
N SER A 29 -2.49 7.57 7.30
CA SER A 29 -3.91 7.49 6.95
C SER A 29 -4.19 6.40 5.91
N ILE A 30 -3.37 6.32 4.85
CA ILE A 30 -3.49 5.29 3.81
C ILE A 30 -3.19 3.91 4.40
N PHE A 31 -2.13 3.78 5.20
CA PHE A 31 -1.75 2.52 5.82
C PHE A 31 -2.85 1.97 6.72
N LEU A 32 -3.37 2.78 7.63
CA LEU A 32 -4.44 2.36 8.55
C LEU A 32 -5.70 1.94 7.78
N LYS A 33 -6.14 2.76 6.81
CA LYS A 33 -7.30 2.42 5.97
C LYS A 33 -7.11 1.08 5.26
N LYS A 34 -5.96 0.86 4.63
CA LYS A 34 -5.67 -0.38 3.88
C LYS A 34 -5.45 -1.58 4.79
N PHE A 35 -4.83 -1.40 5.93
CA PHE A 35 -4.60 -2.46 6.91
C PHE A 35 -5.91 -3.12 7.35
N PHE A 36 -6.96 -2.30 7.60
CA PHE A 36 -8.29 -2.79 7.97
C PHE A 36 -9.16 -3.24 6.79
N LEU A 37 -8.92 -2.68 5.58
CA LEU A 37 -9.69 -3.03 4.39
C LEU A 37 -9.21 -4.34 3.76
N ILE A 38 -7.88 -4.54 3.67
CA ILE A 38 -7.27 -5.72 3.07
C ILE A 38 -7.26 -6.83 4.13
N SER A 39 -8.44 -7.40 4.41
CA SER A 39 -8.59 -8.61 5.21
C SER A 39 -9.02 -9.76 4.31
N LYS A 40 -8.36 -10.91 4.45
CA LYS A 40 -8.68 -12.12 3.69
C LYS A 40 -10.16 -12.48 3.79
N ASP A 41 -10.74 -12.43 4.98
CA ASP A 41 -12.14 -12.78 5.22
C ASP A 41 -13.15 -11.83 4.54
N LYS A 42 -12.72 -10.59 4.22
CA LYS A 42 -13.53 -9.61 3.49
C LYS A 42 -13.46 -9.76 1.97
N ILE A 43 -12.45 -10.45 1.46
CA ILE A 43 -12.21 -10.63 0.02
C ILE A 43 -12.62 -12.03 -0.41
N ILE A 44 -12.34 -13.02 0.44
CA ILE A 44 -12.66 -14.43 0.23
C ILE A 44 -13.30 -14.96 1.50
N SER A 45 -14.62 -15.00 1.55
CA SER A 45 -15.36 -15.53 2.70
C SER A 45 -15.38 -17.07 2.66
N LYS A 46 -14.85 -17.71 3.69
CA LYS A 46 -14.89 -19.18 3.81
C LYS A 46 -16.32 -19.73 3.79
N ASN A 47 -17.25 -19.00 4.40
CA ASN A 47 -18.66 -19.38 4.41
C ASN A 47 -19.25 -19.33 3.00
N PHE A 48 -18.92 -18.29 2.21
CA PHE A 48 -19.33 -18.19 0.82
C PHE A 48 -18.77 -19.34 -0.01
N ILE A 49 -17.48 -19.69 0.11
CA ILE A 49 -16.89 -20.84 -0.61
C ILE A 49 -17.64 -22.13 -0.32
N THR A 50 -17.97 -22.38 0.95
CA THR A 50 -18.69 -23.62 1.32
C THR A 50 -20.06 -23.66 0.71
N GLN A 51 -20.83 -22.57 0.78
CA GLN A 51 -22.18 -22.51 0.25
C GLN A 51 -22.21 -22.56 -1.29
N ILE A 52 -21.28 -21.89 -1.96
CA ILE A 52 -21.20 -21.89 -3.42
C ILE A 52 -20.86 -23.29 -3.94
N ASN A 53 -19.90 -23.97 -3.30
CA ASN A 53 -19.53 -25.34 -3.68
C ASN A 53 -20.71 -26.31 -3.53
N LEU A 54 -21.49 -26.23 -2.45
CA LEU A 54 -22.68 -27.07 -2.24
C LEU A 54 -23.75 -26.86 -3.34
N ASN A 55 -23.95 -25.59 -3.76
CA ASN A 55 -24.93 -25.29 -4.82
C ASN A 55 -24.44 -25.73 -6.20
N ILE A 56 -23.13 -25.62 -6.49
CA ILE A 56 -22.52 -26.09 -7.73
C ILE A 56 -22.63 -27.64 -7.82
N ASP A 57 -22.23 -28.34 -6.75
CA ASP A 57 -22.26 -29.80 -6.69
C ASP A 57 -23.69 -30.34 -6.84
N SER A 58 -24.70 -29.59 -6.37
CA SER A 58 -26.14 -29.89 -6.55
C SER A 58 -26.68 -29.43 -7.89
N LYS A 59 -25.86 -28.86 -8.79
CA LYS A 59 -26.25 -28.27 -10.09
C LYS A 59 -27.33 -27.18 -9.98
N ASN A 60 -27.42 -26.52 -8.80
CA ASN A 60 -28.42 -25.48 -8.56
C ASN A 60 -27.78 -24.08 -8.84
N PHE A 61 -27.55 -23.81 -10.13
CA PHE A 61 -26.86 -22.61 -10.58
C PHE A 61 -27.63 -21.32 -10.29
N ASP A 62 -28.95 -21.34 -10.25
CA ASP A 62 -29.78 -20.17 -9.95
C ASP A 62 -29.57 -19.71 -8.49
N LYS A 63 -29.52 -20.66 -7.56
CA LYS A 63 -29.18 -20.34 -6.16
C LYS A 63 -27.73 -19.89 -6.00
N ALA A 64 -26.81 -20.48 -6.76
CA ALA A 64 -25.41 -20.06 -6.77
C ALA A 64 -25.28 -18.61 -7.25
N LEU A 65 -25.98 -18.20 -8.31
CA LEU A 65 -26.01 -16.82 -8.78
C LEU A 65 -26.64 -15.87 -7.76
N ALA A 66 -27.77 -16.23 -7.14
CA ALA A 66 -28.38 -15.42 -6.09
C ALA A 66 -27.46 -15.21 -4.88
N LEU A 67 -26.63 -16.21 -4.53
CA LEU A 67 -25.58 -16.06 -3.50
C LEU A 67 -24.51 -15.07 -3.93
N CYS A 68 -24.06 -15.08 -5.18
CA CYS A 68 -23.08 -14.12 -5.70
C CYS A 68 -23.62 -12.69 -5.65
N GLU A 69 -24.88 -12.46 -5.99
CA GLU A 69 -25.52 -11.13 -5.92
C GLU A 69 -25.65 -10.60 -4.49
N SER A 70 -25.86 -11.51 -3.52
CA SER A 70 -25.97 -11.13 -2.10
C SER A 70 -24.64 -10.83 -1.42
N ASP A 71 -23.56 -11.45 -1.90
CA ASP A 71 -22.19 -11.28 -1.40
C ASP A 71 -21.43 -10.28 -2.30
N LYS A 72 -20.97 -9.18 -1.72
CA LYS A 72 -20.26 -8.10 -2.45
C LYS A 72 -18.74 -8.23 -2.38
N THR A 73 -18.23 -9.45 -2.24
CA THR A 73 -16.78 -9.70 -2.23
C THR A 73 -16.19 -9.71 -3.65
N ILE A 74 -14.87 -9.54 -3.77
CA ILE A 74 -14.21 -9.71 -5.07
C ILE A 74 -14.36 -11.14 -5.57
N PHE A 75 -14.31 -12.13 -4.67
CA PHE A 75 -14.45 -13.52 -5.04
C PHE A 75 -15.85 -13.84 -5.57
N SER A 76 -16.93 -13.29 -4.98
CA SER A 76 -18.29 -13.50 -5.47
C SER A 76 -18.48 -12.98 -6.90
N SER A 77 -17.88 -11.84 -7.24
CA SER A 77 -17.95 -11.31 -8.61
C SER A 77 -17.21 -12.18 -9.63
N LEU A 78 -16.09 -12.81 -9.24
CA LEU A 78 -15.37 -13.76 -10.10
C LEU A 78 -16.19 -15.06 -10.30
N VAL A 79 -16.82 -15.57 -9.24
CA VAL A 79 -17.67 -16.75 -9.32
C VAL A 79 -18.90 -16.48 -10.18
N GLU A 80 -19.50 -15.30 -10.09
CA GLU A 80 -20.61 -14.89 -10.95
C GLU A 80 -20.23 -14.96 -12.44
N ILE A 81 -19.04 -14.44 -12.79
CA ILE A 81 -18.52 -14.52 -14.16
C ILE A 81 -18.37 -15.98 -14.62
N ILE A 82 -17.86 -16.87 -13.77
CA ILE A 82 -17.73 -18.29 -14.07
C ILE A 82 -19.12 -18.91 -14.37
N LEU A 83 -20.10 -18.64 -13.50
CA LEU A 83 -21.45 -19.20 -13.62
C LEU A 83 -22.19 -18.69 -14.86
N LEU A 84 -22.05 -17.40 -15.19
CA LEU A 84 -22.65 -16.80 -16.38
C LEU A 84 -22.06 -17.33 -17.69
N ASN A 85 -20.78 -17.72 -17.66
CA ASN A 85 -20.08 -18.25 -18.83
C ASN A 85 -19.88 -19.77 -18.79
N ARG A 86 -20.63 -20.49 -17.94
CA ARG A 86 -20.46 -21.93 -17.74
C ARG A 86 -20.56 -22.78 -19.01
N ASP A 87 -21.30 -22.30 -20.01
CA ASP A 87 -21.49 -23.00 -21.30
C ASP A 87 -20.34 -22.73 -22.30
N LYS A 88 -19.45 -21.82 -21.99
CA LYS A 88 -18.29 -21.49 -22.81
C LYS A 88 -17.11 -22.42 -22.52
N ASP A 89 -16.13 -22.42 -23.41
CA ASP A 89 -14.89 -23.18 -23.21
C ASP A 89 -14.11 -22.72 -21.95
N ALA A 90 -13.42 -23.66 -21.30
CA ALA A 90 -12.66 -23.39 -20.09
C ALA A 90 -11.60 -22.29 -20.30
N LEU A 91 -10.92 -22.28 -21.45
CA LEU A 91 -9.92 -21.28 -21.82
C LEU A 91 -10.55 -19.87 -21.91
N PHE A 92 -11.78 -19.77 -22.43
CA PHE A 92 -12.49 -18.48 -22.48
C PHE A 92 -12.82 -17.97 -21.07
N ILE A 93 -13.27 -18.86 -20.19
CA ILE A 93 -13.58 -18.50 -18.80
C ILE A 93 -12.31 -18.05 -18.08
N GLU A 94 -11.20 -18.79 -18.22
CA GLU A 94 -9.93 -18.46 -17.61
C GLU A 94 -9.40 -17.09 -18.08
N SER A 95 -9.44 -16.79 -19.38
CA SER A 95 -9.00 -15.48 -19.89
C SER A 95 -9.87 -14.33 -19.38
N THR A 96 -11.18 -14.52 -19.32
CA THR A 96 -12.11 -13.51 -18.80
C THR A 96 -11.88 -13.25 -17.30
N LEU A 97 -11.60 -14.31 -16.54
CA LEU A 97 -11.25 -14.20 -15.11
C LEU A 97 -9.91 -13.52 -14.87
N GLU A 98 -8.93 -13.79 -15.73
CA GLU A 98 -7.64 -13.14 -15.63
C GLU A 98 -7.77 -11.63 -15.82
N ASP A 99 -8.49 -11.18 -16.84
CA ASP A 99 -8.75 -9.77 -17.11
C ASP A 99 -9.48 -9.08 -15.95
N GLU A 100 -10.55 -9.69 -15.44
CA GLU A 100 -11.32 -9.09 -14.36
C GLU A 100 -10.59 -9.19 -13.00
N GLY A 101 -9.89 -10.28 -12.76
CA GLY A 101 -9.02 -10.47 -11.61
C GLY A 101 -7.93 -9.41 -11.54
N GLN A 102 -7.23 -9.15 -12.65
CA GLN A 102 -6.21 -8.11 -12.74
C GLN A 102 -6.78 -6.72 -12.42
N LYS A 103 -7.95 -6.36 -12.96
CA LYS A 103 -8.61 -5.08 -12.65
C LYS A 103 -8.92 -4.93 -11.16
N ASN A 104 -9.41 -5.99 -10.53
CA ASN A 104 -9.73 -5.97 -9.10
C ASN A 104 -8.47 -5.87 -8.22
N ILE A 105 -7.40 -6.60 -8.57
CA ILE A 105 -6.12 -6.50 -7.88
C ILE A 105 -5.48 -5.13 -8.09
N TYR A 106 -5.57 -4.55 -9.29
CA TYR A 106 -5.09 -3.20 -9.55
C TYR A 106 -5.77 -2.17 -8.63
N LYS A 107 -7.11 -2.21 -8.49
CA LYS A 107 -7.85 -1.34 -7.56
C LYS A 107 -7.41 -1.52 -6.10
N LEU A 108 -7.05 -2.74 -5.71
CA LEU A 108 -6.52 -3.00 -4.37
C LEU A 108 -5.10 -2.45 -4.19
N SER A 109 -4.26 -2.49 -5.23
CA SER A 109 -2.85 -2.07 -5.17
C SER A 109 -2.65 -0.57 -5.36
N GLU A 110 -3.53 0.13 -6.09
CA GLU A 110 -3.39 1.54 -6.48
C GLU A 110 -2.99 2.46 -5.31
N SER A 111 -3.76 2.46 -4.22
CA SER A 111 -3.42 3.29 -3.06
C SER A 111 -2.18 2.79 -2.29
N ASN A 112 -1.78 1.52 -2.48
CA ASN A 112 -0.56 0.99 -1.88
C ASN A 112 0.67 1.51 -2.60
N GLU A 113 0.62 1.68 -3.93
CA GLU A 113 1.70 2.30 -4.71
C GLU A 113 1.95 3.76 -4.29
N ILE A 114 0.89 4.50 -3.91
CA ILE A 114 1.04 5.83 -3.33
C ILE A 114 1.84 5.78 -2.03
N LEU A 115 1.62 4.75 -1.18
CA LEU A 115 2.38 4.58 0.07
C LEU A 115 3.88 4.36 -0.19
N GLY A 116 4.21 3.54 -1.19
CA GLY A 116 5.59 3.34 -1.65
C GLY A 116 6.23 4.64 -2.16
N SER A 117 5.48 5.40 -2.95
CA SER A 117 5.92 6.70 -3.47
C SER A 117 6.17 7.71 -2.34
N LEU A 118 5.28 7.78 -1.33
CA LEU A 118 5.45 8.66 -0.18
C LEU A 118 6.72 8.33 0.63
N SER A 119 7.05 7.04 0.79
CA SER A 119 8.31 6.64 1.43
C SER A 119 9.54 7.20 0.69
N ASN A 120 9.57 7.07 -0.64
CA ASN A 120 10.64 7.61 -1.46
C ASN A 120 10.71 9.14 -1.37
N ILE A 121 9.56 9.83 -1.42
CA ILE A 121 9.46 11.28 -1.30
C ILE A 121 10.02 11.75 0.04
N CYS A 122 9.70 11.08 1.16
CA CYS A 122 10.23 11.43 2.48
C CYS A 122 11.76 11.31 2.52
N THR A 123 12.33 10.28 1.90
CA THR A 123 13.77 10.11 1.79
C THR A 123 14.42 11.24 0.98
N LEU A 124 13.83 11.59 -0.17
CA LEU A 124 14.33 12.66 -1.04
C LEU A 124 14.20 14.04 -0.39
N LEU A 125 13.11 14.30 0.35
CA LEU A 125 12.95 15.53 1.13
C LEU A 125 13.99 15.63 2.26
N GLY A 126 14.29 14.52 2.92
CA GLY A 126 15.37 14.45 3.91
C GLY A 126 16.73 14.79 3.30
N LEU A 127 17.05 14.21 2.14
CA LEU A 127 18.29 14.52 1.40
C LEU A 127 18.32 15.99 0.94
N LEU A 128 17.21 16.52 0.44
CA LEU A 128 17.10 17.92 0.05
C LEU A 128 17.33 18.85 1.23
N GLY A 129 16.93 18.45 2.42
CA GLY A 129 17.25 19.15 3.67
C GLY A 129 18.76 19.26 3.93
N THR A 130 19.52 18.18 3.69
CA THR A 130 20.99 18.26 3.84
C THR A 130 21.63 19.19 2.81
N ILE A 131 21.18 19.15 1.56
CA ILE A 131 21.68 20.04 0.51
C ILE A 131 21.40 21.51 0.88
N SER A 132 20.20 21.82 1.32
CA SER A 132 19.80 23.17 1.75
C SER A 132 20.61 23.66 2.94
N GLY A 133 20.80 22.81 3.97
CA GLY A 133 21.60 23.15 5.14
C GLY A 133 23.08 23.41 4.77
N MET A 134 23.65 22.57 3.90
CA MET A 134 25.05 22.78 3.44
C MET A 134 25.19 24.04 2.59
N ILE A 135 24.21 24.37 1.73
CA ILE A 135 24.21 25.64 1.00
C ILE A 135 24.25 26.83 1.97
N THR A 136 23.47 26.77 3.06
CA THR A 136 23.44 27.80 4.08
C THR A 136 24.81 27.93 4.78
N VAL A 137 25.45 26.80 5.11
CA VAL A 137 26.80 26.78 5.69
C VAL A 137 27.84 27.45 4.76
N PHE A 138 27.85 27.05 3.48
CA PHE A 138 28.77 27.64 2.50
C PHE A 138 28.51 29.13 2.24
N LYS A 139 27.25 29.56 2.31
CA LYS A 139 26.89 30.98 2.20
C LYS A 139 27.51 31.80 3.37
N VAL A 140 27.44 31.27 4.59
CA VAL A 140 28.06 31.92 5.76
C VAL A 140 29.60 32.05 5.57
N ILE A 141 30.26 30.96 5.13
CA ILE A 141 31.70 30.95 4.88
C ILE A 141 32.08 31.97 3.79
N SER A 142 31.30 32.11 2.75
CA SER A 142 31.62 33.02 1.62
C SER A 142 31.38 34.49 1.92
N THR A 143 30.54 34.80 2.91
CA THR A 143 30.18 36.21 3.23
C THR A 143 30.82 36.77 4.46
N GLN A 144 31.40 35.94 5.33
CA GLN A 144 32.03 36.35 6.59
C GLN A 144 33.57 36.26 6.51
N THR A 145 34.25 37.32 6.86
CA THR A 145 35.73 37.36 6.91
C THR A 145 36.30 36.48 8.03
N VAL A 146 35.56 36.35 9.13
CA VAL A 146 35.86 35.45 10.26
C VAL A 146 34.65 34.60 10.51
N VAL A 147 34.80 33.31 10.29
CA VAL A 147 33.69 32.36 10.40
C VAL A 147 33.58 31.88 11.84
N ASP A 148 32.39 31.99 12.41
CA ASP A 148 32.06 31.53 13.76
C ASP A 148 31.74 30.01 13.76
N PRO A 149 32.53 29.16 14.47
CA PRO A 149 32.30 27.72 14.50
C PRO A 149 30.88 27.26 14.94
N PRO A 150 30.23 27.90 15.93
CA PRO A 150 28.85 27.62 16.30
C PRO A 150 27.86 27.82 15.18
N SER A 151 27.99 28.84 14.35
CA SER A 151 27.08 29.06 13.18
C SER A 151 27.21 27.97 12.13
N LEU A 152 28.42 27.45 11.87
CA LEU A 152 28.62 26.31 10.98
C LEU A 152 28.01 25.04 11.56
N ALA A 153 28.27 24.77 12.84
CA ALA A 153 27.71 23.59 13.52
C ALA A 153 26.17 23.60 13.51
N GLY A 154 25.56 24.80 13.62
CA GLY A 154 24.11 24.98 13.54
C GLY A 154 23.53 24.51 12.20
N GLY A 155 24.07 24.99 11.07
CA GLY A 155 23.60 24.61 9.73
C GLY A 155 23.82 23.14 9.39
N ILE A 156 24.97 22.57 9.81
CA ILE A 156 25.24 21.12 9.65
C ILE A 156 24.26 20.31 10.49
N SER A 157 24.02 20.73 11.73
CA SER A 157 23.06 20.06 12.62
C SER A 157 21.65 20.05 12.04
N GLU A 158 21.18 21.20 11.53
CA GLU A 158 19.86 21.31 10.88
C GLU A 158 19.72 20.34 9.70
N ALA A 159 20.74 20.28 8.84
CA ALA A 159 20.80 19.36 7.71
C ALA A 159 20.65 17.89 8.15
N LEU A 160 21.42 17.48 9.16
CA LEU A 160 21.41 16.12 9.69
C LEU A 160 20.06 15.75 10.34
N TYR A 161 19.46 16.68 11.10
CA TYR A 161 18.14 16.44 11.71
C TYR A 161 17.06 16.23 10.66
N THR A 162 17.08 17.01 9.58
CA THR A 162 16.08 16.86 8.50
C THR A 162 16.19 15.49 7.83
N THR A 163 17.40 15.03 7.54
CA THR A 163 17.60 13.70 6.96
C THR A 163 17.21 12.59 7.92
N ALA A 164 17.59 12.69 9.18
CA ALA A 164 17.19 11.71 10.20
C ALA A 164 15.67 11.62 10.31
N PHE A 165 14.96 12.75 10.27
CA PHE A 165 13.48 12.76 10.30
C PHE A 165 12.88 12.19 9.04
N GLY A 166 13.43 12.49 7.86
CA GLY A 166 13.01 11.89 6.59
C GLY A 166 13.09 10.37 6.61
N LEU A 167 14.22 9.82 7.10
CA LEU A 167 14.42 8.37 7.23
C LEU A 167 13.51 7.73 8.29
N LEU A 168 13.29 8.42 9.40
CA LEU A 168 12.41 7.97 10.49
C LEU A 168 10.96 7.78 10.00
N VAL A 169 10.51 8.60 9.06
CA VAL A 169 9.19 8.46 8.42
C VAL A 169 9.23 7.46 7.26
N ALA A 170 10.27 7.51 6.43
CA ALA A 170 10.37 6.70 5.22
C ALA A 170 10.45 5.19 5.52
N ILE A 171 11.25 4.78 6.50
CA ILE A 171 11.48 3.37 6.81
C ILE A 171 10.20 2.66 7.25
N PRO A 172 9.44 3.13 8.25
CA PRO A 172 8.18 2.48 8.63
C PRO A 172 7.15 2.49 7.50
N THR A 173 7.08 3.58 6.73
CA THR A 173 6.17 3.70 5.58
C THR A 173 6.50 2.64 4.52
N TYR A 174 7.78 2.44 4.20
CA TYR A 174 8.23 1.42 3.25
C TYR A 174 7.94 0.00 3.73
N VAL A 175 8.17 -0.28 5.01
CA VAL A 175 7.85 -1.57 5.62
C VAL A 175 6.33 -1.84 5.53
N GLY A 176 5.51 -0.84 5.84
CA GLY A 176 4.06 -0.91 5.71
C GLY A 176 3.61 -1.16 4.26
N TYR A 177 4.21 -0.45 3.28
CA TYR A 177 4.00 -0.68 1.86
C TYR A 177 4.30 -2.13 1.46
N LYS A 178 5.47 -2.64 1.82
CA LYS A 178 5.88 -4.02 1.50
C LYS A 178 4.98 -5.07 2.13
N TYR A 179 4.58 -4.86 3.39
CA TYR A 179 3.64 -5.75 4.08
C TYR A 179 2.29 -5.82 3.35
N LEU A 180 1.68 -4.68 3.02
CA LEU A 180 0.42 -4.63 2.31
C LEU A 180 0.52 -5.23 0.90
N ASN A 181 1.62 -4.97 0.20
CA ASN A 181 1.88 -5.53 -1.13
C ASN A 181 1.95 -7.05 -1.11
N SER A 182 2.70 -7.62 -0.15
CA SER A 182 2.76 -9.07 0.05
C SER A 182 1.38 -9.66 0.34
N LYS A 183 0.56 -8.97 1.15
CA LYS A 183 -0.79 -9.42 1.49
C LYS A 183 -1.71 -9.39 0.26
N ILE A 184 -1.65 -8.36 -0.58
CA ILE A 184 -2.41 -8.26 -1.84
C ILE A 184 -2.02 -9.40 -2.78
N LEU A 185 -0.72 -9.66 -2.93
CA LEU A 185 -0.20 -10.73 -3.78
C LEU A 185 -0.70 -12.10 -3.33
N ASN A 186 -0.64 -12.39 -2.04
CA ASN A 186 -1.15 -13.66 -1.49
C ASN A 186 -2.65 -13.84 -1.74
N ILE A 187 -3.44 -12.77 -1.59
CA ILE A 187 -4.87 -12.77 -1.90
C ILE A 187 -5.11 -13.04 -3.39
N SER A 188 -4.31 -12.43 -4.28
CA SER A 188 -4.40 -12.65 -5.72
C SER A 188 -4.19 -14.11 -6.10
N VAL A 189 -3.17 -14.74 -5.55
CA VAL A 189 -2.89 -16.18 -5.78
C VAL A 189 -4.05 -17.04 -5.30
N GLU A 190 -4.58 -16.76 -4.10
CA GLU A 190 -5.70 -17.52 -3.54
C GLU A 190 -6.99 -17.36 -4.35
N LEU A 191 -7.28 -16.14 -4.84
CA LEU A 191 -8.41 -15.88 -5.75
C LEU A 191 -8.32 -16.72 -7.02
N GLN A 192 -7.12 -16.80 -7.62
CA GLN A 192 -6.87 -17.61 -8.81
C GLN A 192 -7.06 -19.10 -8.53
N ASP A 193 -6.51 -19.60 -7.43
CA ASP A 193 -6.60 -21.02 -7.07
C ASP A 193 -8.05 -21.44 -6.78
N GLU A 194 -8.80 -20.66 -6.02
CA GLU A 194 -10.20 -20.96 -5.73
C GLU A 194 -11.07 -20.84 -6.98
N SER A 195 -10.81 -19.87 -7.85
CA SER A 195 -11.54 -19.74 -9.13
C SER A 195 -11.31 -20.93 -10.05
N LYS A 196 -10.05 -21.42 -10.17
CA LYS A 196 -9.75 -22.63 -10.95
C LYS A 196 -10.43 -23.87 -10.40
N LYS A 197 -10.53 -24.03 -9.08
CA LYS A 197 -11.28 -25.15 -8.47
C LYS A 197 -12.76 -25.11 -8.87
N ILE A 198 -13.37 -23.93 -8.90
CA ILE A 198 -14.77 -23.77 -9.31
C ILE A 198 -14.96 -24.10 -10.79
N ILE A 199 -14.09 -23.62 -11.68
CA ILE A 199 -14.15 -23.98 -13.12
C ILE A 199 -14.12 -25.49 -13.29
N ASN A 200 -13.16 -26.16 -12.66
CA ASN A 200 -13.01 -27.62 -12.76
C ASN A 200 -14.25 -28.37 -12.23
N ARG A 201 -14.92 -27.86 -11.17
CA ARG A 201 -16.17 -28.47 -10.66
C ARG A 201 -17.36 -28.32 -11.60
N ILE A 202 -17.43 -27.20 -12.32
CA ILE A 202 -18.51 -26.94 -13.27
C ILE A 202 -18.33 -27.74 -14.57
N LYS A 203 -17.09 -28.00 -14.96
CA LYS A 203 -16.76 -28.71 -16.21
C LYS A 203 -16.74 -30.23 -16.07
N ASN A 204 -16.64 -30.76 -14.85
CA ASN A 204 -16.75 -32.20 -14.56
C ASN A 204 -18.20 -32.58 -14.24
#